data_25940054a9bf59762693f3f85b7f3ced
#
_entry.id   25940054a9bf59762693f3f85b7f3ced
#
_cell.length_a   1.000
_cell.length_b   1.000
_cell.length_c   1.000
_cell.angle_alpha   90.00
_cell.angle_beta   90.00
_cell.angle_gamma   90.00
#
_symmetry.space_group_name_H-M   'P 1'
#
loop_
_entity.id
_entity.type
_entity.pdbx_description
1 polymer ?
#
loop_
_entity_poly.entity_id
_entity_poly.type
_entity_poly.pdbx_seq_one_letter_code
_entity_poly.pdbx_strand_id
1 'polypeptide(L)'
;MKPSNLLSIYQGGQALASLGKAAERRYKVLKSHELATLRAFCDSLKAEGCTVSELDGFFAGYAIDRISKEFDLLRFGHDCIVNIELKAPLRRTNKEEKILRQMRANHHYLSFLGQPLHLFTYVDKDGFYAYEPSTRSLRTSCAAEIADILWHQHLNPDADPDKLFVPANYLISPFSDTARFLQGEYFLTTTQQSVKDDVLYTHQHHPGTFFLLSAASGTGKTLLLYDIAKTIRSTNNVALCHPGPLNKSQHRFRSLLGWNIYGLGDVHPAALCSRYRLLLIDDAQHLRHSDLDALASAAQASHTTLLLAFEAIPELHLDPSSDSRAFLTAHHPTLQLRSTALSAKIRTNSTLAAFITNLFHNGAAPLHKTSDCISIDYLYEAADLRAYASHLTKQGWTLLTSTAAGPGLSLTDCGAIDLRHAAGREYPRVAIILDRRFFYDPAGHLQTTDQTSAALRALYHLLTRTNEHLKLILYNNPPLYLALLKLLDEE
;
A
#
# COMPACT_ATOMS: atom_id res chain seq x y z
N MET A 1 2.79 -20.65 -5.56
CA MET A 1 4.19 -21.12 -5.78
C MET A 1 4.33 -22.53 -5.22
N LYS A 2 5.20 -23.40 -5.78
CA LYS A 2 5.44 -24.76 -5.23
C LYS A 2 6.77 -24.80 -4.49
N PRO A 3 6.87 -25.54 -3.39
CA PRO A 3 8.14 -25.75 -2.70
C PRO A 3 9.10 -26.56 -3.56
N SER A 4 10.38 -26.37 -3.34
CA SER A 4 11.43 -27.01 -4.12
C SER A 4 12.63 -27.34 -3.24
N ASN A 5 13.47 -28.25 -3.72
CA ASN A 5 14.74 -28.58 -3.09
C ASN A 5 15.79 -27.49 -3.42
N LEU A 6 16.55 -27.05 -2.43
CA LEU A 6 17.55 -25.97 -2.59
C LEU A 6 18.64 -26.34 -3.62
N LEU A 7 19.04 -27.62 -3.69
CA LEU A 7 20.01 -28.07 -4.70
C LEU A 7 19.44 -27.99 -6.10
N SER A 8 18.16 -28.33 -6.27
CA SER A 8 17.46 -28.22 -7.55
C SER A 8 17.35 -26.76 -7.98
N ILE A 9 17.04 -25.83 -7.05
CA ILE A 9 17.01 -24.38 -7.32
C ILE A 9 18.37 -23.90 -7.79
N TYR A 10 19.45 -24.30 -7.09
CA TYR A 10 20.80 -23.91 -7.44
C TYR A 10 21.24 -24.46 -8.81
N GLN A 11 21.09 -25.77 -9.04
CA GLN A 11 21.51 -26.41 -10.29
C GLN A 11 20.67 -25.95 -11.48
N GLY A 12 19.35 -25.82 -11.29
CA GLY A 12 18.44 -25.28 -12.29
C GLY A 12 18.75 -23.82 -12.64
N GLY A 13 19.05 -23.01 -11.62
CA GLY A 13 19.47 -21.63 -11.80
C GLY A 13 20.77 -21.48 -12.59
N GLN A 14 21.75 -22.35 -12.33
CA GLN A 14 22.99 -22.38 -13.13
C GLN A 14 22.73 -22.79 -14.59
N ALA A 15 21.90 -23.77 -14.82
CA ALA A 15 21.52 -24.20 -16.17
C ALA A 15 20.83 -23.06 -16.94
N LEU A 16 19.91 -22.32 -16.30
CA LEU A 16 19.23 -21.20 -16.91
C LEU A 16 20.15 -19.99 -17.14
N ALA A 17 21.08 -19.72 -16.24
CA ALA A 17 22.09 -18.67 -16.40
C ALA A 17 22.98 -18.93 -17.65
N SER A 18 23.28 -20.19 -17.96
CA SER A 18 24.01 -20.56 -19.17
C SER A 18 23.24 -20.27 -20.47
N LEU A 19 21.90 -20.16 -20.42
CA LEU A 19 21.04 -19.85 -21.55
C LEU A 19 20.84 -18.32 -21.78
N GLY A 20 21.39 -17.49 -20.89
CA GLY A 20 21.46 -16.05 -21.02
C GLY A 20 20.36 -15.28 -20.29
N LYS A 21 20.57 -13.95 -20.17
CA LYS A 21 19.73 -13.01 -19.37
C LYS A 21 18.23 -13.01 -19.69
N ALA A 22 17.85 -13.41 -20.90
CA ALA A 22 16.44 -13.48 -21.29
C ALA A 22 15.71 -14.64 -20.58
N ALA A 23 16.39 -15.79 -20.41
CA ALA A 23 15.86 -16.93 -19.68
C ALA A 23 15.75 -16.67 -18.17
N GLU A 24 16.76 -16.02 -17.57
CA GLU A 24 16.73 -15.59 -16.16
C GLU A 24 15.50 -14.71 -15.85
N ARG A 25 15.19 -13.73 -16.71
CA ARG A 25 14.02 -12.84 -16.54
C ARG A 25 12.68 -13.57 -16.70
N ARG A 26 12.61 -14.51 -17.64
CA ARG A 26 11.37 -15.22 -17.95
C ARG A 26 10.95 -16.20 -16.84
N TYR A 27 11.91 -16.83 -16.16
CA TYR A 27 11.66 -17.87 -15.17
C TYR A 27 11.81 -17.43 -13.72
N LYS A 28 11.98 -16.11 -13.44
CA LYS A 28 12.15 -15.52 -12.09
C LYS A 28 13.17 -16.28 -11.22
N VAL A 29 14.30 -16.65 -11.79
CA VAL A 29 15.37 -17.34 -11.08
C VAL A 29 16.14 -16.35 -10.20
N LEU A 30 16.66 -16.84 -9.07
CA LEU A 30 17.60 -16.09 -8.23
C LEU A 30 18.74 -15.50 -9.07
N LYS A 31 19.16 -14.28 -8.77
CA LYS A 31 20.24 -13.62 -9.49
C LYS A 31 21.56 -14.39 -9.33
N SER A 32 22.49 -14.27 -10.27
CA SER A 32 23.74 -15.04 -10.29
C SER A 32 24.55 -14.93 -8.98
N HIS A 33 24.54 -13.78 -8.32
CA HIS A 33 25.20 -13.59 -7.02
C HIS A 33 24.44 -14.23 -5.85
N GLU A 34 23.12 -14.31 -5.92
CA GLU A 34 22.27 -15.02 -4.96
C GLU A 34 22.45 -16.52 -5.07
N LEU A 35 22.61 -17.04 -6.29
CA LEU A 35 22.90 -18.45 -6.53
C LEU A 35 24.25 -18.88 -5.95
N ALA A 36 25.29 -18.04 -6.04
CA ALA A 36 26.58 -18.32 -5.43
C ALA A 36 26.49 -18.38 -3.89
N THR A 37 25.74 -17.45 -3.30
CA THR A 37 25.48 -17.41 -1.84
C THR A 37 24.65 -18.61 -1.39
N LEU A 38 23.60 -19.00 -2.18
CA LEU A 38 22.81 -20.20 -1.92
C LEU A 38 23.67 -21.46 -1.92
N ARG A 39 24.60 -21.57 -2.87
CA ARG A 39 25.53 -22.72 -2.90
C ARG A 39 26.36 -22.81 -1.62
N ALA A 40 27.04 -21.71 -1.24
CA ALA A 40 27.86 -21.67 -0.05
C ALA A 40 27.05 -22.00 1.22
N PHE A 41 25.80 -21.53 1.29
CA PHE A 41 24.85 -21.87 2.35
C PHE A 41 24.55 -23.37 2.38
N CYS A 42 24.18 -23.99 1.24
CA CYS A 42 23.92 -25.42 1.14
C CYS A 42 25.16 -26.26 1.50
N ASP A 43 26.35 -25.84 1.05
CA ASP A 43 27.61 -26.55 1.37
C ASP A 43 27.90 -26.47 2.89
N SER A 44 27.58 -25.36 3.56
CA SER A 44 27.71 -25.24 5.02
C SER A 44 26.77 -26.20 5.76
N LEU A 45 25.49 -26.34 5.33
CA LEU A 45 24.55 -27.29 5.94
C LEU A 45 24.93 -28.76 5.69
N LYS A 46 25.45 -29.06 4.51
CA LYS A 46 25.96 -30.42 4.22
C LYS A 46 27.15 -30.78 5.08
N ALA A 47 28.04 -29.85 5.38
CA ALA A 47 29.16 -30.05 6.29
C ALA A 47 28.69 -30.45 7.72
N GLU A 48 27.50 -29.99 8.11
CA GLU A 48 26.85 -30.40 9.38
C GLU A 48 26.05 -31.68 9.26
N GLY A 49 26.01 -32.31 8.10
CA GLY A 49 25.34 -33.61 7.87
C GLY A 49 23.93 -33.53 7.27
N CYS A 50 23.45 -32.33 6.88
CA CYS A 50 22.18 -32.24 6.16
C CYS A 50 22.25 -32.96 4.81
N THR A 51 21.23 -33.75 4.53
CA THR A 51 21.05 -34.49 3.27
C THR A 51 20.11 -33.71 2.33
N VAL A 52 19.76 -34.36 1.21
CA VAL A 52 18.77 -33.83 0.26
C VAL A 52 17.41 -33.64 0.92
N SER A 53 17.05 -34.44 1.93
CA SER A 53 15.78 -34.37 2.63
C SER A 53 15.61 -33.05 3.42
N GLU A 54 16.64 -32.61 4.13
CA GLU A 54 16.58 -31.41 4.93
C GLU A 54 16.62 -30.15 4.06
N LEU A 55 17.16 -30.27 2.84
CA LEU A 55 17.21 -29.19 1.85
C LEU A 55 15.95 -29.09 0.98
N ASP A 56 14.93 -29.94 1.24
CA ASP A 56 13.66 -29.94 0.52
C ASP A 56 12.58 -29.07 1.19
N GLY A 57 11.53 -28.74 0.44
CA GLY A 57 10.36 -28.05 0.96
C GLY A 57 10.51 -26.53 1.08
N PHE A 58 11.50 -25.93 0.43
CA PHE A 58 11.71 -24.48 0.47
C PHE A 58 10.97 -23.75 -0.65
N PHE A 59 10.36 -22.63 -0.29
CA PHE A 59 9.88 -21.60 -1.21
C PHE A 59 10.98 -20.55 -1.37
N ALA A 60 11.58 -20.43 -2.55
CA ALA A 60 12.67 -19.49 -2.83
C ALA A 60 12.17 -18.26 -3.58
N GLY A 61 12.57 -17.06 -3.13
CA GLY A 61 12.15 -15.81 -3.72
C GLY A 61 10.63 -15.59 -3.62
N TYR A 62 10.02 -16.02 -2.51
CA TYR A 62 8.58 -15.83 -2.31
C TYR A 62 8.28 -14.39 -1.97
N ALA A 63 7.47 -13.73 -2.80
CA ALA A 63 6.97 -12.39 -2.56
C ALA A 63 5.50 -12.44 -2.16
N ILE A 64 5.16 -11.79 -1.03
CA ILE A 64 3.75 -11.63 -0.64
C ILE A 64 3.07 -10.74 -1.67
N ASP A 65 1.96 -11.22 -2.24
CA ASP A 65 1.20 -10.45 -3.21
C ASP A 65 0.87 -9.06 -2.67
N ARG A 66 1.09 -8.02 -3.49
CA ARG A 66 0.79 -6.60 -3.25
C ARG A 66 1.61 -5.89 -2.15
N ILE A 67 2.43 -6.58 -1.36
CA ILE A 67 3.17 -5.95 -0.25
C ILE A 67 4.62 -5.67 -0.61
N SER A 68 5.10 -6.06 -1.78
CA SER A 68 6.51 -5.94 -2.21
C SER A 68 7.51 -6.49 -1.17
N LYS A 69 7.05 -7.43 -0.33
CA LYS A 69 7.88 -8.13 0.63
C LYS A 69 8.29 -9.48 0.04
N GLU A 70 9.56 -9.66 -0.17
CA GLU A 70 10.17 -10.89 -0.65
C GLU A 70 10.95 -11.55 0.48
N PHE A 71 10.88 -12.87 0.54
CA PHE A 71 11.69 -13.71 1.40
C PHE A 71 12.60 -14.57 0.51
N ASP A 72 13.89 -14.58 0.82
CA ASP A 72 14.84 -15.33 0.03
C ASP A 72 14.54 -16.84 0.10
N LEU A 73 14.38 -17.37 1.31
CA LEU A 73 14.01 -18.77 1.56
C LEU A 73 12.99 -18.88 2.70
N LEU A 74 11.89 -19.57 2.45
CA LEU A 74 10.88 -19.93 3.45
C LEU A 74 10.64 -21.44 3.44
N ARG A 75 10.54 -22.06 4.63
CA ARG A 75 10.14 -23.47 4.79
C ARG A 75 9.06 -23.57 5.87
N PHE A 76 7.93 -24.16 5.52
CA PHE A 76 6.78 -24.30 6.41
C PHE A 76 6.73 -25.72 6.99
N GLY A 77 6.73 -25.80 8.31
CA GLY A 77 6.40 -27.01 9.06
C GLY A 77 4.99 -26.93 9.64
N HIS A 78 4.53 -28.06 10.19
CA HIS A 78 3.34 -28.09 11.03
C HIS A 78 3.60 -27.49 12.43
N ASP A 79 4.85 -27.45 12.84
CA ASP A 79 5.38 -27.08 14.16
C ASP A 79 6.06 -25.71 14.18
N CYS A 80 6.75 -25.33 13.11
CA CYS A 80 7.46 -24.05 13.04
C CYS A 80 7.65 -23.59 11.59
N ILE A 81 8.01 -22.30 11.43
CA ILE A 81 8.40 -21.72 10.14
C ILE A 81 9.87 -21.30 10.21
N VAL A 82 10.62 -21.67 9.17
CA VAL A 82 12.03 -21.29 9.01
C VAL A 82 12.14 -20.28 7.87
N ASN A 83 12.73 -19.12 8.16
CA ASN A 83 13.09 -18.11 7.16
C ASN A 83 14.60 -17.89 7.16
N ILE A 84 15.21 -17.92 6.00
CA ILE A 84 16.63 -17.69 5.81
C ILE A 84 16.82 -16.62 4.73
N GLU A 85 17.52 -15.56 5.08
CA GLU A 85 17.91 -14.50 4.15
C GLU A 85 19.35 -14.73 3.71
N LEU A 86 19.60 -14.58 2.42
CA LEU A 86 20.91 -14.79 1.79
C LEU A 86 21.54 -13.46 1.43
N LYS A 87 22.76 -13.20 1.88
CA LYS A 87 23.45 -11.95 1.60
C LYS A 87 24.87 -12.17 1.07
N ALA A 88 25.17 -11.49 -0.01
CA ALA A 88 26.56 -11.32 -0.44
C ALA A 88 27.37 -10.60 0.66
N PRO A 89 28.72 -10.67 0.63
CA PRO A 89 29.56 -9.99 1.61
C PRO A 89 29.22 -8.51 1.75
N LEU A 90 28.87 -8.09 2.95
CA LEU A 90 28.47 -6.71 3.25
C LEU A 90 29.70 -5.87 3.67
N ARG A 91 29.74 -4.60 3.23
CA ARG A 91 30.71 -3.64 3.75
C ARG A 91 30.47 -3.42 5.25
N ARG A 92 31.54 -3.23 6.03
CA ARG A 92 31.53 -3.20 7.51
C ARG A 92 30.61 -2.12 8.13
N THR A 93 30.38 -0.99 7.46
CA THR A 93 29.53 0.10 7.96
C THR A 93 28.03 -0.25 7.88
N ASN A 94 27.36 -0.22 9.03
CA ASN A 94 25.90 -0.43 9.21
C ASN A 94 25.36 -1.82 8.78
N LYS A 95 26.21 -2.86 8.79
CA LYS A 95 25.84 -4.20 8.39
C LYS A 95 24.77 -4.80 9.31
N GLU A 96 25.04 -4.84 10.60
CA GLU A 96 24.13 -5.43 11.60
C GLU A 96 22.79 -4.70 11.65
N GLU A 97 22.81 -3.37 11.53
CA GLU A 97 21.60 -2.57 11.51
C GLU A 97 20.69 -2.91 10.30
N LYS A 98 21.29 -3.13 9.12
CA LYS A 98 20.57 -3.54 7.91
C LYS A 98 19.95 -4.93 8.06
N ILE A 99 20.71 -5.88 8.60
CA ILE A 99 20.23 -7.24 8.88
C ILE A 99 19.11 -7.17 9.91
N LEU A 100 19.30 -6.48 11.02
CA LEU A 100 18.31 -6.34 12.08
C LEU A 100 17.00 -5.73 11.57
N ARG A 101 17.08 -4.68 10.75
CA ARG A 101 15.91 -4.07 10.14
C ARG A 101 15.14 -5.05 9.27
N GLN A 102 15.84 -5.86 8.46
CA GLN A 102 15.22 -6.88 7.62
C GLN A 102 14.61 -8.00 8.46
N MET A 103 15.31 -8.49 9.48
CA MET A 103 14.82 -9.56 10.35
C MET A 103 13.58 -9.13 11.15
N ARG A 104 13.54 -7.90 11.64
CA ARG A 104 12.33 -7.31 12.26
C ARG A 104 11.17 -7.28 11.30
N ALA A 105 11.41 -6.91 10.04
CA ALA A 105 10.38 -6.96 9.00
C ALA A 105 9.88 -8.37 8.77
N ASN A 106 10.78 -9.35 8.61
CA ASN A 106 10.42 -10.76 8.39
C ASN A 106 9.62 -11.31 9.57
N HIS A 107 10.07 -11.05 10.79
CA HIS A 107 9.36 -11.45 11.99
C HIS A 107 7.93 -10.88 12.02
N HIS A 108 7.77 -9.60 11.71
CA HIS A 108 6.44 -8.98 11.67
C HIS A 108 5.49 -9.70 10.71
N TYR A 109 5.94 -9.96 9.46
CA TYR A 109 5.08 -10.62 8.49
C TYR A 109 4.76 -12.07 8.86
N LEU A 110 5.74 -12.81 9.36
CA LEU A 110 5.59 -14.23 9.68
C LEU A 110 4.84 -14.46 11.00
N SER A 111 4.90 -13.54 11.96
CA SER A 111 4.22 -13.66 13.26
C SER A 111 2.69 -13.76 13.17
N PHE A 112 2.08 -13.23 12.10
CA PHE A 112 0.64 -13.37 11.84
C PHE A 112 0.21 -14.79 11.53
N LEU A 113 1.14 -15.67 11.18
CA LEU A 113 0.84 -17.08 10.89
C LEU A 113 0.67 -17.93 12.15
N GLY A 114 1.00 -17.36 13.36
CA GLY A 114 0.71 -17.97 14.64
C GLY A 114 1.56 -19.18 15.01
N GLN A 115 2.63 -19.47 14.25
CA GLN A 115 3.56 -20.57 14.49
C GLN A 115 4.88 -20.07 15.07
N PRO A 116 5.64 -20.91 15.80
CA PRO A 116 7.03 -20.63 16.18
C PRO A 116 7.89 -20.25 14.96
N LEU A 117 8.75 -19.24 15.13
CA LEU A 117 9.52 -18.67 14.02
C LEU A 117 11.02 -18.82 14.29
N HIS A 118 11.74 -19.35 13.31
CA HIS A 118 13.19 -19.37 13.27
C HIS A 118 13.69 -18.50 12.12
N LEU A 119 14.33 -17.39 12.43
CA LEU A 119 14.73 -16.38 11.45
C LEU A 119 16.24 -16.23 11.42
N PHE A 120 16.84 -16.53 10.28
CA PHE A 120 18.28 -16.50 10.07
C PHE A 120 18.67 -15.60 8.90
N THR A 121 19.88 -15.09 8.96
CA THR A 121 20.58 -14.48 7.83
C THR A 121 21.91 -15.17 7.65
N TYR A 122 22.16 -15.69 6.48
CA TYR A 122 23.47 -16.12 6.05
C TYR A 122 24.16 -15.01 5.25
N VAL A 123 25.35 -14.64 5.65
CA VAL A 123 26.20 -13.67 4.94
C VAL A 123 27.44 -14.40 4.43
N ASP A 124 27.60 -14.47 3.12
CA ASP A 124 28.73 -15.17 2.50
C ASP A 124 30.07 -14.65 3.08
N LYS A 125 30.95 -15.59 3.45
CA LYS A 125 32.28 -15.36 4.08
C LYS A 125 32.26 -14.69 5.45
N ASP A 126 31.08 -14.52 6.08
CA ASP A 126 30.95 -13.80 7.33
C ASP A 126 30.16 -14.58 8.39
N GLY A 127 29.35 -15.54 7.98
CA GLY A 127 28.66 -16.48 8.85
C GLY A 127 27.18 -16.25 8.99
N PHE A 128 26.64 -16.70 10.11
CA PHE A 128 25.21 -16.80 10.38
C PHE A 128 24.79 -15.86 11.50
N TYR A 129 23.63 -15.28 11.34
CA TYR A 129 22.95 -14.44 12.33
C TYR A 129 21.55 -14.97 12.57
N ALA A 130 21.11 -15.01 13.81
CA ALA A 130 19.74 -15.33 14.19
C ALA A 130 19.08 -14.12 14.81
N TYR A 131 17.77 -13.96 14.57
CA TYR A 131 16.95 -12.93 15.19
C TYR A 131 16.31 -13.46 16.46
N GLU A 132 16.46 -12.71 17.55
CA GLU A 132 15.85 -13.02 18.85
C GLU A 132 14.62 -12.11 19.05
N PRO A 133 13.39 -12.65 18.95
CA PRO A 133 12.17 -11.85 19.06
C PRO A 133 11.98 -11.21 20.42
N SER A 134 12.37 -11.88 21.49
CA SER A 134 12.18 -11.42 22.88
C SER A 134 12.96 -10.13 23.19
N THR A 135 14.19 -10.04 22.67
CA THR A 135 15.06 -8.87 22.85
C THR A 135 15.07 -7.93 21.63
N ARG A 136 14.42 -8.35 20.53
CA ARG A 136 14.43 -7.65 19.24
C ARG A 136 15.84 -7.35 18.71
N SER A 137 16.79 -8.25 18.94
CA SER A 137 18.19 -8.12 18.61
C SER A 137 18.68 -9.24 17.68
N LEU A 138 19.89 -9.07 17.14
CA LEU A 138 20.62 -10.12 16.43
C LEU A 138 21.58 -10.80 17.39
N ARG A 139 21.77 -12.10 17.20
CA ARG A 139 22.86 -12.87 17.77
C ARG A 139 23.60 -13.61 16.67
N THR A 140 24.86 -13.93 16.92
CA THR A 140 25.63 -14.83 16.07
C THR A 140 25.02 -16.25 16.16
N SER A 141 24.99 -16.95 15.04
CA SER A 141 24.50 -18.33 14.88
C SER A 141 25.51 -19.18 14.08
N CYS A 142 25.19 -20.40 13.81
CA CYS A 142 25.99 -21.33 13.02
C CYS A 142 25.14 -22.27 12.16
N ALA A 143 25.77 -22.97 11.23
CA ALA A 143 25.11 -23.93 10.37
C ALA A 143 24.50 -25.11 11.15
N ALA A 144 25.16 -25.56 12.23
CA ALA A 144 24.68 -26.63 13.07
C ALA A 144 23.32 -26.33 13.73
N GLU A 145 23.09 -25.10 14.16
CA GLU A 145 21.80 -24.66 14.73
C GLU A 145 20.68 -24.77 13.69
N ILE A 146 20.93 -24.33 12.45
CA ILE A 146 19.95 -24.42 11.37
C ILE A 146 19.70 -25.89 11.00
N ALA A 147 20.77 -26.68 10.90
CA ALA A 147 20.68 -28.10 10.61
C ALA A 147 19.80 -28.84 11.63
N ASP A 148 20.01 -28.59 12.92
CA ASP A 148 19.22 -29.18 14.01
C ASP A 148 17.72 -28.84 13.87
N ILE A 149 17.40 -27.59 13.58
CA ILE A 149 16.01 -27.17 13.33
C ILE A 149 15.41 -27.89 12.11
N LEU A 150 16.17 -27.98 11.01
CA LEU A 150 15.68 -28.62 9.78
C LEU A 150 15.45 -30.14 9.97
N TRP A 151 16.25 -30.81 10.77
CA TRP A 151 16.09 -32.25 11.12
C TRP A 151 14.82 -32.49 11.93
N HIS A 152 14.49 -31.61 12.84
CA HIS A 152 13.35 -31.78 13.72
C HIS A 152 12.04 -31.16 13.21
N GLN A 153 12.12 -30.30 12.19
CA GLN A 153 10.93 -29.66 11.62
C GLN A 153 10.04 -30.67 10.89
N HIS A 154 8.79 -30.75 11.29
CA HIS A 154 7.77 -31.57 10.61
C HIS A 154 7.27 -30.82 9.36
N LEU A 155 7.85 -31.12 8.20
CA LEU A 155 7.53 -30.44 6.94
C LEU A 155 6.03 -30.51 6.62
N ASN A 156 5.44 -29.37 6.24
CA ASN A 156 4.09 -29.28 5.72
C ASN A 156 4.12 -29.21 4.17
N PRO A 157 3.92 -30.36 3.47
CA PRO A 157 3.98 -30.39 2.00
C PRO A 157 2.82 -29.68 1.33
N ASP A 158 1.69 -29.47 2.05
CA ASP A 158 0.49 -28.83 1.56
C ASP A 158 0.46 -27.33 1.86
N ALA A 159 1.55 -26.76 2.38
CA ALA A 159 1.63 -25.33 2.65
C ALA A 159 1.45 -24.52 1.37
N ASP A 160 0.49 -23.62 1.38
CA ASP A 160 0.22 -22.69 0.30
C ASP A 160 0.43 -21.25 0.80
N PRO A 161 1.60 -20.64 0.58
CA PRO A 161 1.89 -19.31 1.06
C PRO A 161 0.88 -18.26 0.58
N ASP A 162 0.34 -18.41 -0.64
CA ASP A 162 -0.62 -17.47 -1.21
C ASP A 162 -1.95 -17.46 -0.43
N LYS A 163 -2.29 -18.55 0.26
CA LYS A 163 -3.43 -18.63 1.18
C LYS A 163 -3.09 -18.25 2.62
N LEU A 164 -1.84 -18.49 3.04
CA LEU A 164 -1.39 -18.19 4.40
C LEU A 164 -1.22 -16.68 4.62
N PHE A 165 -0.66 -15.98 3.64
CA PHE A 165 -0.44 -14.54 3.73
C PHE A 165 -1.68 -13.75 3.28
N VAL A 166 -2.58 -13.49 4.23
CA VAL A 166 -3.77 -12.67 3.98
C VAL A 166 -3.38 -11.19 3.97
N PRO A 167 -3.47 -10.47 2.83
CA PRO A 167 -3.01 -9.07 2.72
C PRO A 167 -3.61 -8.14 3.77
N ALA A 168 -4.88 -8.32 4.15
CA ALA A 168 -5.57 -7.51 5.16
C ALA A 168 -4.82 -7.46 6.51
N ASN A 169 -4.09 -8.52 6.87
CA ASN A 169 -3.34 -8.57 8.13
C ASN A 169 -2.16 -7.60 8.18
N TYR A 170 -1.66 -7.16 7.02
CA TYR A 170 -0.44 -6.33 6.90
C TYR A 170 -0.75 -4.88 6.54
N LEU A 171 -1.97 -4.61 6.11
CA LEU A 171 -2.39 -3.27 5.73
C LEU A 171 -2.77 -2.49 6.96
N ILE A 172 -2.04 -1.43 7.22
CA ILE A 172 -2.28 -0.56 8.36
C ILE A 172 -2.65 0.85 7.89
N SER A 173 -3.64 1.43 8.53
CA SER A 173 -3.97 2.84 8.39
C SER A 173 -3.68 3.55 9.72
N PRO A 174 -3.02 4.73 9.71
CA PRO A 174 -2.85 5.51 10.92
C PRO A 174 -4.17 5.76 11.66
N PHE A 175 -5.28 5.79 10.93
CA PHE A 175 -6.60 6.11 11.46
C PHE A 175 -7.39 4.89 11.97
N SER A 176 -7.31 3.76 11.27
CA SER A 176 -8.01 2.53 11.67
C SER A 176 -7.23 1.74 12.73
N ASP A 177 -5.88 1.73 12.60
CA ASP A 177 -4.98 0.97 13.46
C ASP A 177 -3.99 1.87 14.20
N THR A 178 -4.51 2.92 14.84
CA THR A 178 -3.69 3.95 15.49
C THR A 178 -2.67 3.37 16.49
N ALA A 179 -3.05 2.35 17.27
CA ALA A 179 -2.15 1.75 18.26
C ALA A 179 -0.96 1.07 17.57
N ARG A 180 -1.20 0.22 16.58
CA ARG A 180 -0.16 -0.45 15.79
C ARG A 180 0.73 0.56 15.06
N PHE A 181 0.12 1.60 14.48
CA PHE A 181 0.88 2.69 13.85
C PHE A 181 1.83 3.37 14.84
N LEU A 182 1.37 3.73 16.03
CA LEU A 182 2.21 4.38 17.03
C LEU A 182 3.34 3.47 17.54
N GLN A 183 3.07 2.17 17.68
CA GLN A 183 4.05 1.15 18.08
C GLN A 183 5.08 0.83 16.98
N GLY A 184 4.82 1.28 15.74
CA GLY A 184 5.71 0.99 14.60
C GLY A 184 5.52 -0.41 14.04
N GLU A 185 4.37 -1.02 14.26
CA GLU A 185 4.01 -2.36 13.78
C GLU A 185 3.53 -2.31 12.31
N TYR A 186 4.31 -1.72 11.45
CA TYR A 186 4.11 -1.63 10.00
C TYR A 186 5.45 -1.41 9.31
N PHE A 187 5.48 -1.61 8.01
CA PHE A 187 6.64 -1.32 7.18
C PHE A 187 6.22 -0.50 5.95
N LEU A 188 7.11 0.40 5.56
CA LEU A 188 7.00 1.07 4.29
C LEU A 188 7.52 0.15 3.18
N THR A 189 6.95 0.24 1.99
CA THR A 189 7.52 -0.39 0.79
C THR A 189 8.88 0.23 0.48
N THR A 190 9.68 -0.44 -0.35
CA THR A 190 10.99 0.09 -0.79
C THR A 190 10.84 1.49 -1.41
N THR A 191 9.80 1.69 -2.23
CA THR A 191 9.54 3.00 -2.86
C THR A 191 9.14 4.04 -1.81
N GLN A 192 8.24 3.71 -0.89
CA GLN A 192 7.86 4.62 0.20
C GLN A 192 9.06 4.97 1.08
N GLN A 193 9.91 3.99 1.41
CA GLN A 193 11.11 4.22 2.20
C GLN A 193 12.10 5.15 1.46
N SER A 194 12.29 4.95 0.16
CA SER A 194 13.14 5.81 -0.68
C SER A 194 12.63 7.26 -0.71
N VAL A 195 11.32 7.44 -0.88
CA VAL A 195 10.70 8.78 -0.83
C VAL A 195 10.89 9.43 0.53
N LYS A 196 10.66 8.69 1.62
CA LYS A 196 10.90 9.18 2.98
C LYS A 196 12.34 9.63 3.18
N ASP A 197 13.31 8.79 2.79
CA ASP A 197 14.73 9.05 2.96
C ASP A 197 15.14 10.30 2.14
N ASP A 198 14.64 10.46 0.91
CA ASP A 198 14.89 11.65 0.07
C ASP A 198 14.28 12.93 0.68
N VAL A 199 13.04 12.86 1.16
CA VAL A 199 12.37 14.01 1.81
C VAL A 199 13.13 14.44 3.07
N LEU A 200 13.50 13.50 3.94
CA LEU A 200 14.21 13.80 5.18
C LEU A 200 15.62 14.32 4.92
N TYR A 201 16.36 13.73 3.99
CA TYR A 201 17.68 14.19 3.58
C TYR A 201 17.59 15.60 3.00
N THR A 202 16.66 15.85 2.08
CA THR A 202 16.50 17.15 1.42
C THR A 202 16.04 18.23 2.41
N HIS A 203 15.13 17.89 3.32
CA HIS A 203 14.70 18.79 4.38
C HIS A 203 15.86 19.29 5.23
N GLN A 204 16.85 18.43 5.50
CA GLN A 204 18.03 18.79 6.29
C GLN A 204 19.09 19.60 5.51
N HIS A 205 19.31 19.28 4.23
CA HIS A 205 20.43 19.81 3.45
C HIS A 205 20.02 20.85 2.40
N HIS A 206 18.78 20.83 1.96
CA HIS A 206 18.23 21.71 0.92
C HIS A 206 16.84 22.22 1.33
N PRO A 207 16.70 22.97 2.44
CA PRO A 207 15.40 23.46 2.89
C PRO A 207 14.74 24.38 1.85
N GLY A 208 13.40 24.39 1.82
CA GLY A 208 12.65 25.13 0.83
C GLY A 208 12.35 24.38 -0.46
N THR A 209 12.74 23.09 -0.57
CA THR A 209 12.38 22.23 -1.71
C THR A 209 10.92 21.79 -1.60
N PHE A 210 10.22 21.76 -2.73
CA PHE A 210 8.85 21.26 -2.84
C PHE A 210 8.82 19.90 -3.52
N PHE A 211 8.24 18.93 -2.82
CA PHE A 211 7.98 17.60 -3.35
C PHE A 211 6.53 17.48 -3.80
N LEU A 212 6.33 17.03 -5.03
CA LEU A 212 5.04 16.69 -5.59
C LEU A 212 4.96 15.16 -5.69
N LEU A 213 4.23 14.54 -4.77
CA LEU A 213 4.07 13.10 -4.70
C LEU A 213 2.77 12.70 -5.39
N SER A 214 2.85 12.09 -6.57
CA SER A 214 1.71 11.54 -7.28
C SER A 214 1.54 10.06 -6.95
N ALA A 215 0.33 9.64 -6.62
CA ALA A 215 0.09 8.24 -6.27
C ALA A 215 -1.38 7.87 -6.38
N ALA A 216 -1.69 6.71 -6.94
CA ALA A 216 -3.06 6.20 -7.01
C ALA A 216 -3.64 5.93 -5.60
N SER A 217 -4.96 5.72 -5.53
CA SER A 217 -5.62 5.28 -4.28
C SER A 217 -5.04 3.96 -3.78
N GLY A 218 -4.97 3.80 -2.46
CA GLY A 218 -4.48 2.56 -1.84
C GLY A 218 -2.96 2.34 -1.90
N THR A 219 -2.16 3.31 -2.37
CA THR A 219 -0.69 3.21 -2.41
C THR A 219 0.00 3.58 -1.10
N GLY A 220 -0.76 3.99 -0.07
CA GLY A 220 -0.24 4.33 1.25
C GLY A 220 0.31 5.74 1.40
N LYS A 221 -0.15 6.72 0.62
CA LYS A 221 0.20 8.15 0.76
C LYS A 221 0.12 8.64 2.20
N THR A 222 -1.07 8.53 2.79
CA THR A 222 -1.33 8.97 4.17
C THR A 222 -0.41 8.28 5.19
N LEU A 223 -0.19 6.96 5.05
CA LEU A 223 0.75 6.23 5.91
C LEU A 223 2.17 6.81 5.81
N LEU A 224 2.64 7.08 4.59
CA LEU A 224 3.97 7.65 4.35
C LEU A 224 4.11 9.04 4.99
N LEU A 225 3.13 9.94 4.80
CA LEU A 225 3.18 11.28 5.37
C LEU A 225 3.18 11.23 6.91
N TYR A 226 2.31 10.40 7.49
CA TYR A 226 2.26 10.23 8.95
C TYR A 226 3.51 9.55 9.51
N ASP A 227 4.16 8.65 8.76
CA ASP A 227 5.42 8.03 9.15
C ASP A 227 6.60 9.02 9.10
N ILE A 228 6.67 9.88 8.07
CA ILE A 228 7.63 10.99 8.01
C ILE A 228 7.45 11.92 9.22
N ALA A 229 6.21 12.34 9.49
CA ALA A 229 5.90 13.18 10.65
C ALA A 229 6.31 12.50 11.96
N LYS A 230 5.99 11.20 12.13
CA LYS A 230 6.37 10.40 13.31
C LYS A 230 7.88 10.40 13.54
N THR A 231 8.67 10.30 12.48
CA THR A 231 10.12 10.21 12.55
C THR A 231 10.76 11.48 13.13
N ILE A 232 10.23 12.66 12.81
CA ILE A 232 10.84 13.95 13.19
C ILE A 232 9.98 14.79 14.12
N ARG A 233 8.83 14.29 14.60
CA ARG A 233 7.91 15.06 15.48
C ARG A 233 8.54 15.53 16.78
N SER A 234 9.53 14.81 17.31
CA SER A 234 10.23 15.19 18.53
C SER A 234 10.95 16.54 18.43
N THR A 235 11.28 16.98 17.22
CA THR A 235 11.90 18.28 16.96
C THR A 235 10.90 19.44 16.90
N ASN A 236 9.59 19.19 16.92
CA ASN A 236 8.51 20.14 16.70
C ASN A 236 8.62 20.95 15.39
N ASN A 237 9.36 20.47 14.41
CA ASN A 237 9.62 21.18 13.15
C ASN A 237 8.73 20.73 12.00
N VAL A 238 7.77 19.84 12.24
CA VAL A 238 6.89 19.25 11.23
C VAL A 238 5.41 19.47 11.58
N ALA A 239 4.60 19.76 10.55
CA ALA A 239 3.15 19.71 10.65
C ALA A 239 2.53 18.94 9.49
N LEU A 240 1.42 18.26 9.76
CA LEU A 240 0.54 17.63 8.80
C LEU A 240 -0.63 18.58 8.50
N CYS A 241 -0.94 18.76 7.24
CA CYS A 241 -2.01 19.65 6.79
C CYS A 241 -2.98 18.91 5.87
N HIS A 242 -4.25 19.27 5.99
CA HIS A 242 -5.32 18.77 5.14
C HIS A 242 -6.08 19.95 4.52
N PRO A 243 -6.41 19.93 3.23
CA PRO A 243 -7.11 21.05 2.57
C PRO A 243 -8.50 21.34 3.15
N GLY A 244 -9.18 20.27 3.63
CA GLY A 244 -10.52 20.37 4.23
C GLY A 244 -10.52 20.39 5.76
N PRO A 245 -11.71 20.36 6.38
CA PRO A 245 -11.87 20.24 7.82
C PRO A 245 -11.35 18.90 8.32
N LEU A 246 -10.77 18.90 9.51
CA LEU A 246 -10.22 17.69 10.10
C LEU A 246 -11.34 16.68 10.45
N ASN A 247 -11.10 15.40 10.17
CA ASN A 247 -11.99 14.32 10.59
C ASN A 247 -11.73 13.91 12.07
N LYS A 248 -12.63 13.06 12.62
CA LYS A 248 -12.54 12.63 14.03
C LYS A 248 -11.19 11.97 14.38
N SER A 249 -10.58 11.23 13.47
CA SER A 249 -9.29 10.57 13.71
C SER A 249 -8.14 11.58 13.73
N GLN A 250 -8.13 12.55 12.82
CA GLN A 250 -7.16 13.65 12.78
C GLN A 250 -7.27 14.54 14.03
N HIS A 251 -8.50 14.86 14.48
CA HIS A 251 -8.73 15.53 15.76
C HIS A 251 -8.16 14.73 16.93
N ARG A 252 -8.32 13.40 16.95
CA ARG A 252 -7.75 12.54 17.99
C ARG A 252 -6.22 12.60 18.01
N PHE A 253 -5.55 12.52 16.85
CA PHE A 253 -4.11 12.70 16.76
C PHE A 253 -3.65 14.06 17.28
N ARG A 254 -4.36 15.14 16.93
CA ARG A 254 -4.06 16.50 17.38
C ARG A 254 -4.27 16.67 18.89
N SER A 255 -5.45 16.34 19.41
CA SER A 255 -5.85 16.68 20.77
C SER A 255 -5.35 15.68 21.83
N LEU A 256 -5.36 14.37 21.54
CA LEU A 256 -4.98 13.34 22.50
C LEU A 256 -3.52 12.90 22.38
N LEU A 257 -2.94 12.96 21.18
CA LEU A 257 -1.59 12.49 20.92
C LEU A 257 -0.57 13.63 20.71
N GLY A 258 -1.03 14.88 20.75
CA GLY A 258 -0.18 16.06 20.65
C GLY A 258 0.53 16.24 19.30
N TRP A 259 -0.09 15.79 18.19
CA TRP A 259 0.46 15.98 16.85
C TRP A 259 0.10 17.34 16.28
N ASN A 260 1.01 17.94 15.53
CA ASN A 260 0.76 19.21 14.81
C ASN A 260 -0.02 18.89 13.52
N ILE A 261 -1.35 18.88 13.61
CA ILE A 261 -2.25 18.60 12.47
C ILE A 261 -3.21 19.79 12.30
N TYR A 262 -3.36 20.26 11.06
CA TYR A 262 -4.15 21.45 10.74
C TYR A 262 -5.05 21.23 9.52
N GLY A 263 -6.27 21.78 9.58
CA GLY A 263 -7.05 22.08 8.39
C GLY A 263 -6.55 23.40 7.78
N LEU A 264 -6.26 23.41 6.49
CA LEU A 264 -5.71 24.62 5.85
C LEU A 264 -6.73 25.76 5.76
N GLY A 265 -8.03 25.46 5.89
CA GLY A 265 -9.07 26.49 6.03
C GLY A 265 -9.05 27.23 7.36
N ASP A 266 -8.43 26.66 8.40
CA ASP A 266 -8.44 27.18 9.76
C ASP A 266 -7.19 27.99 10.10
N VAL A 267 -6.11 27.89 9.31
CA VAL A 267 -4.80 28.48 9.63
C VAL A 267 -4.16 29.11 8.40
N HIS A 268 -3.70 30.34 8.54
CA HIS A 268 -3.04 31.06 7.45
C HIS A 268 -1.68 30.41 7.09
N PRO A 269 -1.36 30.19 5.80
CA PRO A 269 -0.11 29.56 5.36
C PRO A 269 1.17 30.17 5.94
N ALA A 270 1.23 31.52 6.03
CA ALA A 270 2.39 32.21 6.59
C ALA A 270 2.63 31.87 8.07
N ALA A 271 1.59 31.64 8.87
CA ALA A 271 1.70 31.24 10.26
C ALA A 271 2.24 29.80 10.41
N LEU A 272 1.86 28.91 9.49
CA LEU A 272 2.40 27.54 9.45
C LEU A 272 3.87 27.54 9.03
N CYS A 273 4.23 28.24 7.97
CA CYS A 273 5.60 28.30 7.45
C CYS A 273 6.58 29.02 8.39
N SER A 274 6.11 30.01 9.19
CA SER A 274 6.94 30.63 10.22
C SER A 274 7.25 29.72 11.41
N ARG A 275 6.36 28.75 11.68
CA ARG A 275 6.47 27.85 12.84
C ARG A 275 7.14 26.51 12.51
N TYR A 276 6.91 25.98 11.31
CA TYR A 276 7.36 24.66 10.92
C TYR A 276 8.30 24.71 9.72
N ARG A 277 9.31 23.84 9.73
CA ARG A 277 10.30 23.73 8.64
C ARG A 277 9.93 22.69 7.60
N LEU A 278 9.02 21.78 7.92
CA LEU A 278 8.46 20.81 7.00
C LEU A 278 6.93 20.78 7.14
N LEU A 279 6.23 21.01 6.04
CA LEU A 279 4.80 20.83 5.94
C LEU A 279 4.49 19.63 5.04
N LEU A 280 3.68 18.70 5.54
CA LEU A 280 3.22 17.51 4.83
C LEU A 280 1.73 17.69 4.54
N ILE A 281 1.37 17.82 3.27
CA ILE A 281 0.00 18.13 2.85
C ILE A 281 -0.58 16.87 2.20
N ASP A 282 -1.55 16.25 2.88
CA ASP A 282 -2.28 15.11 2.37
C ASP A 282 -3.47 15.56 1.53
N ASP A 283 -3.84 14.79 0.51
CA ASP A 283 -4.95 15.09 -0.39
C ASP A 283 -4.84 16.48 -1.08
N ALA A 284 -3.63 16.86 -1.50
CA ALA A 284 -3.33 18.17 -2.10
C ALA A 284 -4.10 18.48 -3.39
N GLN A 285 -4.75 17.49 -4.03
CA GLN A 285 -5.65 17.69 -5.17
C GLN A 285 -6.89 18.55 -4.83
N HIS A 286 -7.16 18.77 -3.56
CA HIS A 286 -8.26 19.63 -3.10
C HIS A 286 -7.85 21.08 -2.84
N LEU A 287 -6.56 21.41 -3.01
CA LEU A 287 -6.08 22.81 -2.95
C LEU A 287 -6.53 23.58 -4.19
N ARG A 288 -6.99 24.79 -3.99
CA ARG A 288 -7.19 25.75 -5.08
C ARG A 288 -5.85 26.35 -5.47
N HIS A 289 -5.73 26.87 -6.67
CA HIS A 289 -4.52 27.57 -7.11
C HIS A 289 -4.16 28.76 -6.19
N SER A 290 -5.16 29.49 -5.67
CA SER A 290 -4.94 30.54 -4.67
C SER A 290 -4.30 30.04 -3.37
N ASP A 291 -4.70 28.85 -2.90
CA ASP A 291 -4.16 28.25 -1.67
C ASP A 291 -2.72 27.77 -1.92
N LEU A 292 -2.48 27.21 -3.09
CA LEU A 292 -1.16 26.75 -3.52
C LEU A 292 -0.18 27.92 -3.69
N ASP A 293 -0.64 29.05 -4.26
CA ASP A 293 0.13 30.27 -4.42
C ASP A 293 0.52 30.89 -3.04
N ALA A 294 -0.45 30.96 -2.13
CA ALA A 294 -0.22 31.46 -0.77
C ALA A 294 0.77 30.57 0.01
N LEU A 295 0.65 29.25 -0.12
CA LEU A 295 1.59 28.29 0.47
C LEU A 295 3.00 28.45 -0.12
N ALA A 296 3.10 28.56 -1.45
CA ALA A 296 4.36 28.69 -2.15
C ALA A 296 5.10 29.97 -1.74
N SER A 297 4.39 31.11 -1.74
CA SER A 297 4.93 32.40 -1.32
C SER A 297 5.42 32.38 0.14
N ALA A 298 4.61 31.84 1.05
CA ALA A 298 4.96 31.74 2.47
C ALA A 298 6.15 30.81 2.72
N ALA A 299 6.19 29.65 2.02
CA ALA A 299 7.25 28.67 2.17
C ALA A 299 8.59 29.15 1.59
N GLN A 300 8.58 29.89 0.46
CA GLN A 300 9.77 30.54 -0.06
C GLN A 300 10.36 31.55 0.93
N ALA A 301 9.51 32.43 1.48
CA ALA A 301 9.93 33.43 2.44
C ALA A 301 10.55 32.84 3.71
N SER A 302 10.13 31.64 4.12
CA SER A 302 10.55 30.97 5.37
C SER A 302 11.53 29.81 5.13
N HIS A 303 11.92 29.51 3.89
CA HIS A 303 12.66 28.33 3.51
C HIS A 303 12.05 27.02 4.05
N THR A 304 10.71 26.93 4.05
CA THR A 304 9.98 25.75 4.49
C THR A 304 9.89 24.72 3.38
N THR A 305 10.27 23.48 3.66
CA THR A 305 10.11 22.34 2.74
C THR A 305 8.65 21.90 2.73
N LEU A 306 8.08 21.65 1.54
CA LEU A 306 6.73 21.14 1.38
C LEU A 306 6.76 19.74 0.73
N LEU A 307 5.93 18.82 1.26
CA LEU A 307 5.56 17.58 0.57
C LEU A 307 4.05 17.61 0.31
N LEU A 308 3.69 17.75 -0.94
CA LEU A 308 2.31 17.79 -1.45
C LEU A 308 1.97 16.41 -2.01
N ALA A 309 1.07 15.67 -1.37
CA ALA A 309 0.64 14.36 -1.84
C ALA A 309 -0.69 14.45 -2.59
N PHE A 310 -0.69 14.02 -3.84
CA PHE A 310 -1.81 14.07 -4.77
C PHE A 310 -2.33 12.67 -5.05
N GLU A 311 -3.64 12.52 -5.15
CA GLU A 311 -4.24 11.29 -5.65
C GLU A 311 -4.41 11.38 -7.17
N ALA A 312 -3.61 10.58 -7.89
CA ALA A 312 -3.78 10.36 -9.32
C ALA A 312 -4.91 9.36 -9.57
N ILE A 313 -5.67 9.59 -10.63
CA ILE A 313 -6.74 8.70 -11.07
C ILE A 313 -6.39 8.22 -12.49
N PRO A 314 -5.63 7.11 -12.61
CA PRO A 314 -5.18 6.60 -13.90
C PRO A 314 -6.37 6.28 -14.83
N GLU A 315 -7.47 5.79 -14.28
CA GLU A 315 -8.69 5.45 -14.99
C GLU A 315 -9.37 6.66 -15.67
N LEU A 316 -9.06 7.86 -15.21
CA LEU A 316 -9.56 9.12 -15.81
C LEU A 316 -8.45 9.94 -16.47
N HIS A 317 -7.25 9.39 -16.59
CA HIS A 317 -6.05 10.11 -17.07
C HIS A 317 -5.79 11.43 -16.31
N LEU A 318 -6.15 11.45 -15.00
CA LEU A 318 -6.00 12.63 -14.15
C LEU A 318 -4.79 12.48 -13.23
N ASP A 319 -3.85 13.41 -13.35
CA ASP A 319 -2.74 13.58 -12.41
C ASP A 319 -2.67 15.03 -11.95
N PRO A 320 -3.35 15.37 -10.84
CA PRO A 320 -3.35 16.74 -10.30
C PRO A 320 -1.96 17.28 -9.93
N SER A 321 -0.97 16.39 -9.75
CA SER A 321 0.40 16.82 -9.47
C SER A 321 1.03 17.52 -10.67
N SER A 322 0.70 17.10 -11.87
CA SER A 322 1.18 17.71 -13.13
C SER A 322 0.63 19.12 -13.31
N ASP A 323 -0.67 19.32 -13.03
CA ASP A 323 -1.32 20.63 -13.10
C ASP A 323 -0.73 21.59 -12.06
N SER A 324 -0.56 21.12 -10.82
CA SER A 324 0.06 21.88 -9.74
C SER A 324 1.52 22.22 -10.03
N ARG A 325 2.27 21.30 -10.67
CA ARG A 325 3.63 21.55 -11.12
C ARG A 325 3.69 22.65 -12.19
N ALA A 326 2.81 22.57 -13.20
CA ALA A 326 2.74 23.58 -14.25
C ALA A 326 2.43 24.96 -13.68
N PHE A 327 1.44 25.03 -12.76
CA PHE A 327 1.09 26.27 -12.06
C PHE A 327 2.28 26.84 -11.27
N LEU A 328 2.92 26.03 -10.40
CA LEU A 328 4.06 26.47 -9.60
C LEU A 328 5.25 26.89 -10.45
N THR A 329 5.54 26.20 -11.55
CA THR A 329 6.64 26.57 -12.45
C THR A 329 6.38 27.92 -13.12
N ALA A 330 5.13 28.21 -13.47
CA ALA A 330 4.75 29.45 -14.13
C ALA A 330 4.76 30.66 -13.16
N HIS A 331 4.29 30.48 -11.92
CA HIS A 331 4.12 31.59 -10.96
C HIS A 331 5.27 31.73 -9.96
N HIS A 332 6.01 30.63 -9.72
CA HIS A 332 7.14 30.58 -8.78
C HIS A 332 8.38 29.92 -9.43
N PRO A 333 8.98 30.51 -10.46
CA PRO A 333 10.04 29.89 -11.25
C PRO A 333 11.34 29.62 -10.48
N THR A 334 11.53 30.22 -9.32
CA THR A 334 12.72 30.00 -8.46
C THR A 334 12.56 28.84 -7.49
N LEU A 335 11.36 28.23 -7.39
CA LEU A 335 11.14 27.07 -6.54
C LEU A 335 11.90 25.83 -7.04
N GLN A 336 12.52 25.12 -6.10
CA GLN A 336 13.06 23.80 -6.36
C GLN A 336 11.95 22.77 -6.28
N LEU A 337 11.49 22.29 -7.43
CA LEU A 337 10.42 21.30 -7.53
C LEU A 337 11.00 19.89 -7.80
N ARG A 338 10.62 18.92 -6.98
CA ARG A 338 10.89 17.50 -7.20
C ARG A 338 9.59 16.74 -7.34
N SER A 339 9.44 15.94 -8.41
CA SER A 339 8.29 15.06 -8.58
C SER A 339 8.70 13.62 -8.30
N THR A 340 7.83 12.90 -7.59
CA THR A 340 8.00 11.49 -7.30
C THR A 340 6.64 10.79 -7.37
N ALA A 341 6.63 9.46 -7.58
CA ALA A 341 5.41 8.70 -7.68
C ALA A 341 5.47 7.41 -6.86
N LEU A 342 4.33 7.00 -6.31
CA LEU A 342 4.13 5.66 -5.75
C LEU A 342 3.34 4.84 -6.75
N SER A 343 3.95 3.80 -7.30
CA SER A 343 3.37 2.99 -8.39
C SER A 343 2.67 1.71 -7.92
N ALA A 344 2.95 1.24 -6.71
CA ALA A 344 2.39 -0.02 -6.21
C ALA A 344 1.06 0.21 -5.47
N LYS A 345 -0.04 -0.32 -5.97
CA LYS A 345 -1.32 -0.42 -5.25
C LYS A 345 -1.17 -1.50 -4.16
N ILE A 346 -1.09 -1.12 -2.91
CA ILE A 346 -0.86 -2.06 -1.79
C ILE A 346 -2.21 -2.56 -1.22
N ARG A 347 -3.25 -1.73 -1.23
CA ARG A 347 -4.47 -1.92 -0.43
C ARG A 347 -5.69 -2.46 -1.17
N THR A 348 -5.74 -2.45 -2.49
CA THR A 348 -6.94 -2.84 -3.22
C THR A 348 -6.90 -4.32 -3.61
N ASN A 349 -7.97 -5.08 -3.35
CA ASN A 349 -8.15 -6.43 -3.89
C ASN A 349 -8.02 -6.41 -5.42
N SER A 350 -7.25 -7.34 -6.03
CA SER A 350 -7.01 -7.37 -7.48
C SER A 350 -8.30 -7.46 -8.28
N THR A 351 -9.26 -8.24 -7.78
CA THR A 351 -10.59 -8.36 -8.39
C THR A 351 -11.37 -7.05 -8.31
N LEU A 352 -11.34 -6.37 -7.16
CA LEU A 352 -11.95 -5.04 -7.02
C LEU A 352 -11.26 -4.01 -7.91
N ALA A 353 -9.91 -4.04 -7.99
CA ALA A 353 -9.17 -3.13 -8.85
C ALA A 353 -9.47 -3.35 -10.34
N ALA A 354 -9.50 -4.61 -10.79
CA ALA A 354 -9.87 -4.96 -12.15
C ALA A 354 -11.31 -4.56 -12.47
N PHE A 355 -12.24 -4.80 -11.54
CA PHE A 355 -13.63 -4.38 -11.69
C PHE A 355 -13.76 -2.85 -11.76
N ILE A 356 -13.07 -2.10 -10.91
CA ILE A 356 -13.09 -0.62 -10.97
C ILE A 356 -12.56 -0.14 -12.34
N THR A 357 -11.47 -0.72 -12.84
CA THR A 357 -10.94 -0.38 -14.16
C THR A 357 -11.97 -0.67 -15.27
N ASN A 358 -12.63 -1.84 -15.22
CA ASN A 358 -13.66 -2.20 -16.19
C ASN A 358 -14.95 -1.38 -16.03
N LEU A 359 -15.28 -0.93 -14.83
CA LEU A 359 -16.39 -0.01 -14.62
C LEU A 359 -16.17 1.33 -15.33
N PHE A 360 -14.94 1.84 -15.34
CA PHE A 360 -14.60 3.09 -16.06
C PHE A 360 -14.36 2.89 -17.57
N HIS A 361 -13.82 1.74 -17.96
CA HIS A 361 -13.46 1.39 -19.32
C HIS A 361 -13.92 -0.03 -19.64
N ASN A 362 -15.14 -0.18 -20.11
CA ASN A 362 -15.77 -1.47 -20.34
C ASN A 362 -14.88 -2.41 -21.17
N GLY A 363 -14.49 -3.56 -20.61
CA GLY A 363 -13.64 -4.56 -21.26
C GLY A 363 -12.13 -4.28 -21.25
N ALA A 364 -11.63 -3.32 -20.45
CA ALA A 364 -10.21 -2.93 -20.47
C ALA A 364 -9.27 -3.92 -19.75
N ALA A 365 -9.79 -4.72 -18.80
CA ALA A 365 -8.97 -5.66 -18.03
C ALA A 365 -9.66 -7.03 -17.92
N PRO A 366 -8.89 -8.15 -17.98
CA PRO A 366 -9.49 -9.47 -17.79
C PRO A 366 -10.00 -9.59 -16.35
N LEU A 367 -11.28 -9.89 -16.20
CA LEU A 367 -11.88 -10.28 -14.92
C LEU A 367 -11.65 -11.79 -14.76
N HIS A 368 -10.71 -12.18 -13.91
CA HIS A 368 -10.64 -13.56 -13.48
C HIS A 368 -11.78 -13.85 -12.53
N LYS A 369 -12.64 -14.84 -12.88
CA LYS A 369 -13.82 -15.32 -12.14
C LYS A 369 -14.33 -14.34 -11.09
N THR A 370 -15.48 -13.76 -11.34
CA THR A 370 -16.19 -12.89 -10.39
C THR A 370 -16.21 -13.54 -9.04
N SER A 371 -15.38 -13.00 -8.16
CA SER A 371 -15.37 -13.48 -6.79
C SER A 371 -16.59 -12.94 -6.08
N ASP A 372 -17.02 -13.64 -5.02
CA ASP A 372 -18.13 -13.27 -4.12
C ASP A 372 -18.00 -11.86 -3.50
N CYS A 373 -16.95 -11.09 -3.89
CA CYS A 373 -16.68 -9.77 -3.33
C CYS A 373 -17.41 -8.61 -4.04
N ILE A 374 -18.07 -8.85 -5.18
CA ILE A 374 -18.79 -7.81 -5.92
C ILE A 374 -20.23 -8.25 -6.12
N SER A 375 -21.18 -7.37 -5.79
CA SER A 375 -22.60 -7.59 -6.03
C SER A 375 -23.27 -6.35 -6.62
N ILE A 376 -24.23 -6.56 -7.51
CA ILE A 376 -24.95 -5.49 -8.20
C ILE A 376 -26.44 -5.73 -7.99
N ASP A 377 -27.12 -4.74 -7.41
CA ASP A 377 -28.55 -4.75 -7.17
C ASP A 377 -29.23 -3.63 -7.99
N TYR A 378 -30.50 -3.82 -8.34
CA TYR A 378 -31.26 -2.83 -9.06
C TYR A 378 -32.51 -2.44 -8.28
N LEU A 379 -32.75 -1.15 -8.11
CA LEU A 379 -33.93 -0.61 -7.48
C LEU A 379 -34.57 0.49 -8.36
N TYR A 380 -35.87 0.54 -8.36
CA TYR A 380 -36.63 1.46 -9.20
C TYR A 380 -37.23 2.61 -8.38
N GLU A 381 -37.77 2.31 -7.19
CA GLU A 381 -38.49 3.28 -6.39
C GLU A 381 -37.62 3.88 -5.27
N ALA A 382 -37.80 5.17 -4.98
CA ALA A 382 -37.06 5.87 -3.96
C ALA A 382 -37.36 5.36 -2.53
N ALA A 383 -38.56 4.88 -2.27
CA ALA A 383 -38.96 4.30 -0.99
C ALA A 383 -38.19 3.01 -0.72
N ASP A 384 -38.15 2.11 -1.72
CA ASP A 384 -37.41 0.85 -1.64
C ASP A 384 -35.90 1.07 -1.49
N LEU A 385 -35.36 2.05 -2.23
CA LEU A 385 -33.93 2.42 -2.09
C LEU A 385 -33.59 2.85 -0.67
N ARG A 386 -34.43 3.68 -0.01
CA ARG A 386 -34.18 4.11 1.37
C ARG A 386 -34.33 2.93 2.35
N ALA A 387 -35.35 2.11 2.18
CA ALA A 387 -35.53 0.91 3.01
C ALA A 387 -34.35 -0.05 2.89
N TYR A 388 -33.89 -0.28 1.66
CA TYR A 388 -32.72 -1.15 1.40
C TYR A 388 -31.42 -0.56 1.92
N ALA A 389 -31.18 0.73 1.72
CA ALA A 389 -30.04 1.43 2.27
C ALA A 389 -29.95 1.31 3.81
N SER A 390 -31.10 1.52 4.50
CA SER A 390 -31.18 1.36 5.95
C SER A 390 -30.97 -0.11 6.39
N HIS A 391 -31.47 -1.06 5.61
CA HIS A 391 -31.25 -2.48 5.85
C HIS A 391 -29.75 -2.86 5.74
N LEU A 392 -29.08 -2.43 4.68
CA LEU A 392 -27.64 -2.67 4.47
C LEU A 392 -26.80 -2.09 5.60
N THR A 393 -27.10 -0.88 6.04
CA THR A 393 -26.38 -0.25 7.17
C THR A 393 -26.53 -1.08 8.45
N LYS A 394 -27.73 -1.62 8.73
CA LYS A 394 -27.94 -2.52 9.87
C LYS A 394 -27.21 -3.86 9.74
N GLN A 395 -26.93 -4.30 8.52
CA GLN A 395 -26.14 -5.50 8.23
C GLN A 395 -24.61 -5.26 8.22
N GLY A 396 -24.15 -4.07 8.62
CA GLY A 396 -22.75 -3.74 8.70
C GLY A 396 -22.11 -3.28 7.38
N TRP A 397 -22.92 -2.95 6.36
CA TRP A 397 -22.43 -2.28 5.17
C TRP A 397 -22.22 -0.78 5.45
N THR A 398 -21.15 -0.23 4.95
CA THR A 398 -20.93 1.22 4.95
C THR A 398 -21.50 1.81 3.66
N LEU A 399 -22.58 2.55 3.78
CA LEU A 399 -23.15 3.26 2.65
C LEU A 399 -22.37 4.56 2.43
N LEU A 400 -21.66 4.66 1.32
CA LEU A 400 -20.89 5.85 0.96
C LEU A 400 -21.63 6.66 -0.10
N THR A 401 -21.60 7.99 0.07
CA THR A 401 -22.23 8.93 -0.85
C THR A 401 -21.37 10.17 -1.08
N SER A 402 -21.69 10.93 -2.10
CA SER A 402 -21.10 12.23 -2.40
C SER A 402 -22.16 13.14 -3.00
N THR A 403 -22.11 14.42 -2.68
CA THR A 403 -22.96 15.43 -3.32
C THR A 403 -22.79 15.48 -4.85
N ALA A 404 -21.59 15.15 -5.35
CA ALA A 404 -21.31 15.08 -6.78
C ALA A 404 -21.77 13.78 -7.44
N ALA A 405 -21.67 12.64 -6.76
CA ALA A 405 -21.96 11.30 -7.32
C ALA A 405 -23.18 10.61 -6.69
N GLY A 406 -23.83 11.21 -5.72
CA GLY A 406 -25.00 10.64 -5.06
C GLY A 406 -26.28 10.74 -5.90
N PRO A 407 -27.33 9.96 -5.57
CA PRO A 407 -28.55 9.83 -6.36
C PRO A 407 -29.50 11.03 -6.32
N GLY A 408 -29.06 12.21 -5.88
CA GLY A 408 -29.94 13.38 -5.70
C GLY A 408 -30.95 13.27 -4.56
N LEU A 409 -30.93 12.16 -3.81
CA LEU A 409 -31.75 11.88 -2.64
C LEU A 409 -30.93 12.01 -1.37
N SER A 410 -31.49 12.62 -0.33
CA SER A 410 -30.87 12.57 0.99
C SER A 410 -30.92 11.14 1.55
N LEU A 411 -29.77 10.60 1.91
CA LEU A 411 -29.60 9.27 2.52
C LEU A 411 -28.95 9.36 3.91
N THR A 412 -28.86 10.57 4.46
CA THR A 412 -28.28 10.80 5.80
C THR A 412 -29.05 10.04 6.88
N ASP A 413 -30.38 9.99 6.76
CA ASP A 413 -31.24 9.25 7.69
C ASP A 413 -31.06 7.73 7.59
N CYS A 414 -30.47 7.23 6.50
CA CYS A 414 -30.10 5.84 6.32
C CYS A 414 -28.68 5.51 6.81
N GLY A 415 -27.98 6.45 7.45
CA GLY A 415 -26.62 6.27 7.94
C GLY A 415 -25.54 6.39 6.85
N ALA A 416 -25.84 7.03 5.71
CA ALA A 416 -24.87 7.26 4.65
C ALA A 416 -23.77 8.23 5.12
N ILE A 417 -22.52 7.89 4.78
CA ILE A 417 -21.34 8.68 5.07
C ILE A 417 -20.92 9.44 3.82
N ASP A 418 -20.86 10.76 3.91
CA ASP A 418 -20.36 11.60 2.82
C ASP A 418 -18.85 11.36 2.61
N LEU A 419 -18.42 11.38 1.35
CA LEU A 419 -17.04 11.15 0.93
C LEU A 419 -16.02 12.01 1.72
N ARG A 420 -16.37 13.25 2.04
CA ARG A 420 -15.51 14.16 2.82
C ARG A 420 -15.22 13.66 4.23
N HIS A 421 -16.15 12.90 4.83
CA HIS A 421 -15.99 12.29 6.15
C HIS A 421 -15.33 10.90 6.07
N ALA A 422 -15.32 10.29 4.87
CA ALA A 422 -14.66 9.03 4.59
C ALA A 422 -13.19 9.17 4.19
N ALA A 423 -12.69 10.41 4.03
CA ALA A 423 -11.33 10.68 3.60
C ALA A 423 -10.27 9.97 4.48
N GLY A 424 -9.33 9.28 3.86
CA GLY A 424 -8.28 8.53 4.54
C GLY A 424 -8.72 7.25 5.26
N ARG A 425 -10.00 6.87 5.18
CA ARG A 425 -10.54 5.62 5.75
C ARG A 425 -10.85 4.60 4.66
N GLU A 426 -10.77 3.35 5.03
CA GLU A 426 -11.20 2.21 4.23
C GLU A 426 -12.20 1.38 5.02
N TYR A 427 -13.07 0.67 4.31
CA TYR A 427 -14.15 -0.10 4.90
C TYR A 427 -14.21 -1.49 4.28
N PRO A 428 -14.43 -2.53 5.08
CA PRO A 428 -14.48 -3.91 4.54
C PRO A 428 -15.66 -4.11 3.59
N ARG A 429 -16.80 -3.50 3.86
CA ARG A 429 -18.04 -3.68 3.08
C ARG A 429 -18.61 -2.32 2.72
N VAL A 430 -18.55 -1.97 1.44
CA VAL A 430 -19.02 -0.67 0.94
C VAL A 430 -20.20 -0.85 -0.01
N ALA A 431 -21.25 -0.06 0.17
CA ALA A 431 -22.36 0.06 -0.78
C ALA A 431 -22.37 1.48 -1.39
N ILE A 432 -22.56 1.55 -2.71
CA ILE A 432 -22.58 2.81 -3.49
C ILE A 432 -23.79 2.77 -4.39
N ILE A 433 -24.46 3.92 -4.52
CA ILE A 433 -25.66 4.05 -5.35
C ILE A 433 -25.30 4.83 -6.62
N LEU A 434 -25.61 4.25 -7.79
CA LEU A 434 -25.46 4.86 -9.10
C LEU A 434 -26.82 5.10 -9.74
N ASP A 435 -27.13 6.33 -10.08
CA ASP A 435 -28.38 6.71 -10.72
C ASP A 435 -28.24 6.90 -12.24
N ARG A 436 -29.29 7.36 -12.90
CA ARG A 436 -29.35 7.55 -14.36
C ARG A 436 -28.40 8.61 -14.91
N ARG A 437 -27.67 9.36 -14.08
CA ARG A 437 -26.66 10.31 -14.55
C ARG A 437 -25.42 9.61 -15.11
N PHE A 438 -25.19 8.36 -14.71
CA PHE A 438 -24.06 7.57 -15.17
C PHE A 438 -24.46 6.70 -16.36
N PHE A 439 -23.66 6.72 -17.42
CA PHE A 439 -23.90 5.94 -18.64
C PHE A 439 -22.58 5.63 -19.35
N TYR A 440 -22.58 4.63 -20.23
CA TYR A 440 -21.43 4.38 -21.10
C TYR A 440 -21.60 5.16 -22.43
N ASP A 441 -20.50 5.77 -22.87
CA ASP A 441 -20.41 6.32 -24.23
C ASP A 441 -20.22 5.17 -25.25
N PRO A 442 -20.31 5.48 -26.58
CA PRO A 442 -20.11 4.47 -27.62
C PRO A 442 -18.72 3.81 -27.63
N ALA A 443 -17.71 4.43 -27.01
CA ALA A 443 -16.36 3.88 -26.86
C ALA A 443 -16.22 2.99 -25.61
N GLY A 444 -17.28 2.83 -24.80
CA GLY A 444 -17.28 2.03 -23.60
C GLY A 444 -16.72 2.75 -22.37
N HIS A 445 -16.54 4.07 -22.39
CA HIS A 445 -16.10 4.82 -21.23
C HIS A 445 -17.30 5.25 -20.39
N LEU A 446 -17.19 5.09 -19.06
CA LEU A 446 -18.19 5.59 -18.16
C LEU A 446 -18.21 7.12 -18.16
N GLN A 447 -19.36 7.69 -18.40
CA GLN A 447 -19.64 9.11 -18.48
C GLN A 447 -20.69 9.54 -17.48
N THR A 448 -20.84 10.85 -17.31
CA THR A 448 -21.90 11.44 -16.51
C THR A 448 -22.59 12.58 -17.26
N THR A 449 -23.85 12.81 -16.99
CA THR A 449 -24.59 13.95 -17.52
C THR A 449 -24.09 15.30 -17.00
N ASP A 450 -23.30 15.31 -15.90
CA ASP A 450 -22.69 16.51 -15.37
C ASP A 450 -21.52 16.92 -16.28
N GLN A 451 -21.50 18.20 -16.66
CA GLN A 451 -20.45 18.73 -17.57
C GLN A 451 -19.03 18.73 -16.96
N THR A 452 -18.90 18.37 -15.70
CA THR A 452 -17.61 18.32 -15.00
C THR A 452 -17.23 16.89 -14.67
N SER A 453 -15.96 16.56 -14.70
CA SER A 453 -15.44 15.26 -14.23
C SER A 453 -15.59 15.02 -12.72
N ALA A 454 -16.25 15.93 -11.99
CA ALA A 454 -16.38 15.87 -10.54
C ALA A 454 -17.14 14.64 -10.05
N ALA A 455 -18.23 14.24 -10.74
CA ALA A 455 -19.00 13.06 -10.38
C ALA A 455 -18.21 11.77 -10.60
N LEU A 456 -17.45 11.65 -11.71
CA LEU A 456 -16.61 10.50 -11.98
C LEU A 456 -15.46 10.40 -10.98
N ARG A 457 -14.82 11.51 -10.64
CA ARG A 457 -13.79 11.56 -9.60
C ARG A 457 -14.34 11.15 -8.23
N ALA A 458 -15.50 11.69 -7.86
CA ALA A 458 -16.15 11.33 -6.61
C ALA A 458 -16.51 9.82 -6.58
N LEU A 459 -17.04 9.28 -7.68
CA LEU A 459 -17.30 7.85 -7.81
C LEU A 459 -16.04 7.01 -7.63
N TYR A 460 -14.95 7.38 -8.30
CA TYR A 460 -13.67 6.68 -8.15
C TYR A 460 -13.21 6.66 -6.67
N HIS A 461 -13.29 7.81 -6.00
CA HIS A 461 -12.92 7.89 -4.59
C HIS A 461 -13.84 7.07 -3.67
N LEU A 462 -15.15 6.98 -3.97
CA LEU A 462 -16.08 6.12 -3.23
C LEU A 462 -15.72 4.64 -3.41
N LEU A 463 -15.49 4.19 -4.64
CA LEU A 463 -15.15 2.81 -4.99
C LEU A 463 -13.84 2.36 -4.33
N THR A 464 -12.84 3.23 -4.31
CA THR A 464 -11.52 2.92 -3.75
C THR A 464 -11.47 2.95 -2.21
N ARG A 465 -12.59 3.21 -1.51
CA ARG A 465 -12.71 3.07 -0.04
C ARG A 465 -13.03 1.65 0.40
N THR A 466 -13.30 0.72 -0.51
CA THR A 466 -13.56 -0.68 -0.18
C THR A 466 -12.29 -1.53 -0.31
N ASN A 467 -12.12 -2.48 0.61
CA ASN A 467 -10.99 -3.43 0.57
C ASN A 467 -11.42 -4.91 0.51
N GLU A 468 -12.68 -5.26 0.85
CA GLU A 468 -13.17 -6.64 0.84
C GLU A 468 -14.37 -6.82 -0.09
N HIS A 469 -15.49 -6.14 0.16
CA HIS A 469 -16.74 -6.33 -0.57
C HIS A 469 -17.33 -5.02 -1.08
N LEU A 470 -17.67 -5.00 -2.36
CA LEU A 470 -18.34 -3.88 -3.03
C LEU A 470 -19.74 -4.26 -3.44
N LYS A 471 -20.71 -3.42 -3.11
CA LYS A 471 -22.08 -3.51 -3.59
C LYS A 471 -22.43 -2.25 -4.38
N LEU A 472 -22.81 -2.42 -5.65
CA LEU A 472 -23.36 -1.34 -6.47
C LEU A 472 -24.88 -1.46 -6.50
N ILE A 473 -25.57 -0.38 -6.17
CA ILE A 473 -27.02 -0.29 -6.23
C ILE A 473 -27.38 0.63 -7.39
N LEU A 474 -27.90 0.06 -8.47
CA LEU A 474 -28.35 0.83 -9.62
C LEU A 474 -29.76 1.35 -9.33
N TYR A 475 -29.87 2.69 -9.23
CA TYR A 475 -31.14 3.34 -8.98
C TYR A 475 -31.74 3.89 -10.27
N ASN A 476 -32.83 3.27 -10.72
CA ASN A 476 -33.55 3.70 -11.92
C ASN A 476 -32.64 3.89 -13.16
N ASN A 477 -31.67 2.98 -13.35
CA ASN A 477 -30.71 3.01 -14.45
C ASN A 477 -30.57 1.63 -15.12
N PRO A 478 -31.61 1.17 -15.88
CA PRO A 478 -31.57 -0.14 -16.53
C PRO A 478 -30.42 -0.33 -17.52
N PRO A 479 -30.04 0.67 -18.37
CA PRO A 479 -28.95 0.47 -19.34
C PRO A 479 -27.62 0.17 -18.66
N LEU A 480 -27.26 0.92 -17.62
CA LEU A 480 -26.01 0.69 -16.87
C LEU A 480 -26.06 -0.63 -16.10
N TYR A 481 -27.22 -0.98 -15.53
CA TYR A 481 -27.39 -2.27 -14.85
C TYR A 481 -27.11 -3.45 -15.78
N LEU A 482 -27.72 -3.46 -16.99
CA LEU A 482 -27.49 -4.52 -17.98
C LEU A 482 -26.03 -4.57 -18.45
N ALA A 483 -25.38 -3.42 -18.61
CA ALA A 483 -23.98 -3.37 -18.99
C ALA A 483 -23.07 -3.97 -17.90
N LEU A 484 -23.34 -3.65 -16.64
CA LEU A 484 -22.55 -4.16 -15.51
C LEU A 484 -22.80 -5.65 -15.25
N LEU A 485 -24.00 -6.16 -15.48
CA LEU A 485 -24.24 -7.61 -15.41
C LEU A 485 -23.40 -8.36 -16.46
N LYS A 486 -23.30 -7.85 -17.69
CA LYS A 486 -22.43 -8.44 -18.70
C LYS A 486 -20.97 -8.47 -18.28
N LEU A 487 -20.47 -7.42 -17.61
CA LEU A 487 -19.12 -7.41 -17.08
C LEU A 487 -18.85 -8.50 -16.01
N LEU A 488 -19.92 -8.92 -15.28
CA LEU A 488 -19.80 -9.98 -14.27
C LEU A 488 -19.99 -11.39 -14.89
N ASP A 489 -20.69 -11.51 -16.02
CA ASP A 489 -21.02 -12.77 -16.69
C ASP A 489 -20.05 -13.16 -17.82
N GLU A 490 -19.09 -12.32 -18.20
CA GLU A 490 -18.06 -12.68 -19.18
C GLU A 490 -17.10 -13.70 -18.57
N GLU A 491 -17.38 -15.00 -18.87
CA GLU A 491 -16.51 -16.17 -18.62
C GLU A 491 -15.33 -16.24 -19.63
#